data_8383e7449d579d3e1aaf08fafa769601
#
_entry.id   8383e7449d579d3e1aaf08fafa769601
#
_cell.length_a   1.000
_cell.length_b   1.000
_cell.length_c   1.000
_cell.angle_alpha   90.00
_cell.angle_beta   90.00
_cell.angle_gamma   90.00
#
_symmetry.space_group_name_H-M   'P 1'
#
loop_
_entity.id
_entity.type
_entity.pdbx_description
1 polymer ?
#
loop_
_entity_poly.entity_id
_entity_poly.type
_entity_poly.pdbx_seq_one_letter_code
_entity_poly.pdbx_strand_id
1 'polypeptide(L)'
;VKNLWIGRGFEWTPEHAQALYELAATPVKPVIVPKRIRKALSLPDPLGAGDIGSPIIHGIGATEEDDIVRPLSSLGGGTLIVGTTQAGKGVMLTSLVTQAILRGEPVIVIDPKSSKRLRNAVWKAAEIAGRPAPLEFHPAFPETGVRLDPLGAWTRPTELATRIAAVMPPDSGAFGNFAWMAVNVAVEGLFYVTERP
;
A
#
# COMPACT_ATOMS: atom_id res chain seq x y z
N VAL A 1 15.43 15.55 3.59
CA VAL A 1 15.94 14.46 2.73
C VAL A 1 14.82 13.94 1.86
N LYS A 2 15.00 14.02 0.53
CA LYS A 2 13.95 13.67 -0.46
C LYS A 2 13.96 12.18 -0.85
N ASN A 3 14.49 11.32 -0.01
CA ASN A 3 14.61 9.89 -0.30
C ASN A 3 13.67 9.06 0.59
N LEU A 4 13.07 8.04 0.01
CA LEU A 4 12.31 7.01 0.68
C LEU A 4 13.20 5.82 0.98
N TRP A 5 13.17 5.32 2.18
CA TRP A 5 13.81 4.06 2.54
C TRP A 5 12.89 2.89 2.08
N ILE A 6 13.46 1.98 1.33
CA ILE A 6 12.73 0.83 0.78
C ILE A 6 12.97 -0.42 1.61
N GLY A 7 14.20 -0.59 2.11
CA GLY A 7 14.61 -1.76 2.86
C GLY A 7 16.12 -1.82 2.96
N ARG A 8 16.61 -2.97 3.37
CA ARG A 8 18.02 -3.32 3.31
C ARG A 8 18.22 -4.37 2.22
N GLY A 9 19.38 -4.39 1.62
CA GLY A 9 19.70 -5.31 0.55
C GLY A 9 21.11 -5.12 0.01
N PHE A 10 21.41 -5.86 -1.04
CA PHE A 10 22.69 -5.81 -1.73
C PHE A 10 22.47 -5.79 -3.24
N GLU A 11 23.49 -5.37 -3.98
CA GLU A 11 23.45 -5.39 -5.44
C GLU A 11 23.55 -6.83 -5.94
N TRP A 12 22.58 -7.23 -6.78
CA TRP A 12 22.56 -8.55 -7.37
C TRP A 12 23.50 -8.64 -8.56
N THR A 13 24.50 -9.52 -8.48
CA THR A 13 25.51 -9.76 -9.53
C THR A 13 25.32 -11.13 -10.20
N PRO A 14 25.98 -11.38 -11.35
CA PRO A 14 25.98 -12.70 -11.97
C PRO A 14 26.52 -13.82 -11.06
N GLU A 15 27.49 -13.52 -10.19
CA GLU A 15 28.04 -14.47 -9.22
C GLU A 15 26.96 -14.92 -8.21
N HIS A 16 26.10 -14.00 -7.78
CA HIS A 16 24.96 -14.33 -6.91
C HIS A 16 23.96 -15.25 -7.63
N ALA A 17 23.72 -15.01 -8.93
CA ALA A 17 22.84 -15.87 -9.73
C ALA A 17 23.41 -17.27 -9.89
N GLN A 18 24.72 -17.40 -10.12
CA GLN A 18 25.39 -18.68 -10.20
C GLN A 18 25.36 -19.43 -8.86
N ALA A 19 25.68 -18.75 -7.76
CA ALA A 19 25.65 -19.34 -6.42
C ALA A 19 24.22 -19.84 -6.06
N LEU A 20 23.18 -19.07 -6.43
CA LEU A 20 21.80 -19.49 -6.24
C LEU A 20 21.47 -20.76 -7.03
N TYR A 21 21.91 -20.83 -8.29
CA TYR A 21 21.70 -22.00 -9.16
C TYR A 21 22.39 -23.24 -8.58
N GLU A 22 23.63 -23.12 -8.16
CA GLU A 22 24.40 -24.20 -7.54
C GLU A 22 23.75 -24.70 -6.24
N LEU A 23 23.31 -23.76 -5.38
CA LEU A 23 22.60 -24.10 -4.14
C LEU A 23 21.26 -24.78 -4.39
N ALA A 24 20.52 -24.31 -5.38
CA ALA A 24 19.23 -24.91 -5.75
C ALA A 24 19.39 -26.31 -6.37
N ALA A 25 20.49 -26.55 -7.09
CA ALA A 25 20.82 -27.85 -7.67
C ALA A 25 21.35 -28.86 -6.64
N THR A 26 21.87 -28.38 -5.51
CA THR A 26 22.43 -29.22 -4.46
C THR A 26 21.35 -29.57 -3.43
N PRO A 27 21.07 -30.85 -3.15
CA PRO A 27 20.11 -31.24 -2.13
C PRO A 27 20.68 -30.98 -0.74
N VAL A 28 20.75 -29.72 -0.34
CA VAL A 28 21.22 -29.32 0.97
C VAL A 28 20.12 -29.57 1.99
N LYS A 29 20.26 -30.58 2.79
CA LYS A 29 19.49 -30.68 4.03
C LYS A 29 19.94 -29.54 4.95
N PRO A 30 19.05 -28.65 5.38
CA PRO A 30 19.44 -27.56 6.26
C PRO A 30 20.08 -28.13 7.51
N VAL A 31 21.33 -27.74 7.77
CA VAL A 31 22.01 -28.10 9.03
C VAL A 31 21.35 -27.31 10.14
N ILE A 32 20.44 -27.95 10.84
CA ILE A 32 19.80 -27.36 12.02
C ILE A 32 20.81 -27.39 13.16
N VAL A 33 21.45 -26.26 13.41
CA VAL A 33 22.34 -26.11 14.57
C VAL A 33 21.47 -26.12 15.85
N PRO A 34 21.65 -27.09 16.75
CA PRO A 34 20.89 -27.17 17.99
C PRO A 34 21.03 -25.86 18.81
N LYS A 35 19.93 -25.42 19.44
CA LYS A 35 19.91 -24.18 20.25
C LYS A 35 21.05 -24.08 21.27
N ARG A 36 21.46 -25.21 21.87
CA ARG A 36 22.55 -25.26 22.83
C ARG A 36 23.90 -24.90 22.19
N ILE A 37 24.21 -25.44 21.01
CA ILE A 37 25.43 -25.16 20.26
C ILE A 37 25.44 -23.72 19.78
N ARG A 38 24.31 -23.22 19.29
CA ARG A 38 24.15 -21.83 18.86
C ARG A 38 24.43 -20.86 20.00
N LYS A 39 23.87 -21.12 21.18
CA LYS A 39 24.11 -20.31 22.38
C LYS A 39 25.58 -20.35 22.81
N ALA A 40 26.21 -21.55 22.77
CA ALA A 40 27.62 -21.71 23.14
C ALA A 40 28.56 -20.98 22.18
N LEU A 41 28.21 -20.86 20.90
CA LEU A 41 29.00 -20.18 19.88
C LEU A 41 28.58 -18.70 19.70
N SER A 42 27.68 -18.17 20.52
CA SER A 42 27.12 -16.81 20.40
C SER A 42 26.60 -16.50 18.98
N LEU A 43 26.11 -17.53 18.29
CA LEU A 43 25.54 -17.33 16.96
C LEU A 43 24.20 -16.59 17.10
N PRO A 44 23.93 -15.62 16.23
CA PRO A 44 22.65 -14.91 16.25
C PRO A 44 21.50 -15.92 16.09
N ASP A 45 20.39 -15.66 16.78
CA ASP A 45 19.17 -16.43 16.52
C ASP A 45 18.86 -16.31 15.02
N PRO A 46 18.53 -17.44 14.35
CA PRO A 46 17.99 -17.31 13.01
C PRO A 46 16.77 -16.44 13.15
N LEU A 47 16.80 -15.32 12.47
CA LEU A 47 15.68 -14.41 12.36
C LEU A 47 14.45 -15.28 12.15
N GLY A 48 13.44 -15.08 12.99
CA GLY A 48 12.32 -15.98 13.08
C GLY A 48 11.80 -16.39 11.71
N ALA A 49 11.60 -17.65 11.49
CA ALA A 49 11.39 -18.32 10.21
C ALA A 49 10.18 -17.83 9.39
N GLY A 50 9.75 -16.62 9.55
CA GLY A 50 8.63 -16.01 8.84
C GLY A 50 8.86 -14.57 8.36
N ASP A 51 9.91 -13.90 8.84
CA ASP A 51 9.95 -12.45 8.69
C ASP A 51 10.85 -11.89 7.58
N ILE A 52 11.70 -12.67 6.95
CA ILE A 52 12.75 -12.16 6.05
C ILE A 52 12.86 -12.84 4.67
N GLY A 53 11.84 -13.50 4.22
CA GLY A 53 11.86 -14.15 2.91
C GLY A 53 12.69 -15.43 2.87
N SER A 54 13.36 -15.70 1.74
CA SER A 54 14.12 -16.95 1.56
C SER A 54 15.49 -16.86 2.25
N PRO A 55 15.81 -17.73 3.22
CA PRO A 55 17.14 -17.80 3.84
C PRO A 55 18.25 -18.06 2.84
N ILE A 56 17.95 -18.72 1.72
CA ILE A 56 18.90 -19.01 0.64
C ILE A 56 19.37 -17.71 -0.01
N ILE A 57 18.44 -16.80 -0.30
CA ILE A 57 18.77 -15.52 -0.94
C ILE A 57 19.65 -14.67 -0.01
N HIS A 58 19.33 -14.63 1.27
CA HIS A 58 20.14 -13.92 2.26
C HIS A 58 21.54 -14.56 2.46
N GLY A 59 21.63 -15.89 2.32
CA GLY A 59 22.91 -16.59 2.48
C GLY A 59 23.86 -16.48 1.28
N ILE A 60 23.36 -16.06 0.13
CA ILE A 60 24.14 -15.90 -1.11
C ILE A 60 24.73 -14.49 -1.22
N GLY A 61 24.03 -13.49 -0.67
CA GLY A 61 24.41 -12.10 -0.79
C GLY A 61 25.59 -11.68 0.09
N ALA A 62 25.88 -10.39 0.08
CA ALA A 62 26.86 -9.80 0.98
C ALA A 62 26.45 -10.01 2.43
N THR A 63 27.43 -10.27 3.31
CA THR A 63 27.19 -10.41 4.76
C THR A 63 26.67 -9.11 5.40
N GLU A 64 26.95 -7.97 4.76
CA GLU A 64 26.45 -6.66 5.12
C GLU A 64 25.51 -6.15 4.03
N GLU A 65 24.28 -5.84 4.44
CA GLU A 65 23.27 -5.26 3.57
C GLU A 65 23.27 -3.74 3.77
N ASP A 66 23.19 -3.00 2.68
CA ASP A 66 23.08 -1.55 2.65
C ASP A 66 21.61 -1.08 2.71
N ASP A 67 21.40 0.15 3.14
CA ASP A 67 20.10 0.79 3.06
C ASP A 67 19.75 1.11 1.60
N ILE A 68 18.69 0.50 1.12
CA ILE A 68 18.11 0.78 -0.21
C ILE A 68 17.18 1.96 -0.12
N VAL A 69 17.55 3.05 -0.77
CA VAL A 69 16.76 4.27 -0.82
C VAL A 69 16.37 4.64 -2.25
N ARG A 70 15.23 5.28 -2.42
CA ARG A 70 14.75 5.82 -3.69
C ARG A 70 14.36 7.28 -3.54
N PRO A 71 14.59 8.13 -4.55
CA PRO A 71 14.06 9.49 -4.54
C PRO A 71 12.53 9.49 -4.42
N LEU A 72 11.98 10.44 -3.67
CA LEU A 72 10.52 10.62 -3.56
C LEU A 72 9.87 10.83 -4.92
N SER A 73 10.55 11.52 -5.83
CA SER A 73 10.10 11.73 -7.20
C SER A 73 9.84 10.45 -8.00
N SER A 74 10.44 9.32 -7.59
CA SER A 74 10.20 8.02 -8.24
C SER A 74 8.78 7.49 -8.04
N LEU A 75 8.02 8.03 -7.07
CA LEU A 75 6.61 7.69 -6.86
C LEU A 75 5.64 8.50 -7.75
N GLY A 76 6.12 9.54 -8.43
CA GLY A 76 5.27 10.43 -9.23
C GLY A 76 4.55 9.75 -10.41
N GLY A 77 5.07 8.63 -10.90
CA GLY A 77 4.47 7.83 -11.97
C GLY A 77 3.61 6.66 -11.51
N GLY A 78 3.36 6.55 -10.22
CA GLY A 78 2.70 5.40 -9.62
C GLY A 78 3.67 4.25 -9.30
N THR A 79 3.32 3.47 -8.27
CA THR A 79 4.12 2.32 -7.81
C THR A 79 3.24 1.10 -7.69
N LEU A 80 3.61 0.01 -8.36
CA LEU A 80 2.94 -1.27 -8.29
C LEU A 80 3.75 -2.23 -7.38
N ILE A 81 3.11 -2.75 -6.32
CA ILE A 81 3.70 -3.73 -5.42
C ILE A 81 3.02 -5.08 -5.64
N VAL A 82 3.73 -6.01 -6.22
CA VAL A 82 3.24 -7.37 -6.51
C VAL A 82 3.95 -8.42 -5.67
N GLY A 83 3.27 -9.52 -5.43
CA GLY A 83 3.82 -10.65 -4.67
C GLY A 83 2.71 -11.61 -4.25
N THR A 84 3.08 -12.82 -3.87
CA THR A 84 2.17 -13.84 -3.32
C THR A 84 1.62 -13.45 -1.95
N THR A 85 0.69 -14.20 -1.42
CA THR A 85 0.22 -14.03 -0.03
C THR A 85 1.39 -14.15 0.93
N GLN A 86 1.43 -13.29 1.95
CA GLN A 86 2.52 -13.21 2.95
C GLN A 86 3.90 -12.76 2.45
N ALA A 87 4.04 -12.32 1.19
CA ALA A 87 5.30 -11.82 0.62
C ALA A 87 5.72 -10.42 1.12
N GLY A 88 5.13 -9.89 2.18
CA GLY A 88 5.53 -8.60 2.73
C GLY A 88 4.94 -7.35 2.05
N LYS A 89 4.02 -7.48 1.07
CA LYS A 89 3.39 -6.32 0.40
C LYS A 89 2.81 -5.29 1.37
N GLY A 90 2.10 -5.77 2.41
CA GLY A 90 1.52 -4.88 3.42
C GLY A 90 2.55 -4.18 4.29
N VAL A 91 3.70 -4.82 4.53
CA VAL A 91 4.83 -4.21 5.26
C VAL A 91 5.41 -3.08 4.45
N MET A 92 5.68 -3.32 3.16
CA MET A 92 6.19 -2.31 2.23
C MET A 92 5.23 -1.12 2.12
N LEU A 93 3.93 -1.38 1.89
CA LEU A 93 2.92 -0.33 1.83
C LEU A 93 2.86 0.49 3.13
N THR A 94 2.87 -0.18 4.28
CA THR A 94 2.87 0.48 5.59
C THR A 94 4.10 1.38 5.76
N SER A 95 5.28 0.90 5.35
CA SER A 95 6.52 1.67 5.40
C SER A 95 6.44 2.94 4.54
N LEU A 96 5.97 2.83 3.30
CA LEU A 96 5.84 3.97 2.38
C LEU A 96 4.83 5.01 2.92
N VAL A 97 3.66 4.55 3.36
CA VAL A 97 2.62 5.42 3.91
C VAL A 97 3.11 6.15 5.16
N THR A 98 3.74 5.43 6.08
CA THR A 98 4.30 6.03 7.31
C THR A 98 5.34 7.09 6.99
N GLN A 99 6.26 6.81 6.07
CA GLN A 99 7.28 7.76 5.66
C GLN A 99 6.69 9.00 4.98
N ALA A 100 5.64 8.85 4.16
CA ALA A 100 4.96 9.98 3.54
C ALA A 100 4.30 10.89 4.61
N ILE A 101 3.59 10.32 5.57
CA ILE A 101 2.96 11.06 6.66
C ILE A 101 4.00 11.83 7.48
N LEU A 102 5.11 11.18 7.88
CA LEU A 102 6.18 11.80 8.65
C LEU A 102 6.88 12.94 7.91
N ARG A 103 6.83 12.94 6.57
CA ARG A 103 7.36 14.02 5.73
C ARG A 103 6.40 15.17 5.50
N GLY A 104 5.18 15.06 5.98
CA GLY A 104 4.18 16.08 5.78
C GLY A 104 3.35 15.96 4.51
N GLU A 105 3.52 14.89 3.73
CA GLU A 105 2.73 14.66 2.52
C GLU A 105 1.25 14.36 2.86
N PRO A 106 0.30 14.82 2.05
CA PRO A 106 -1.08 14.38 2.14
C PRO A 106 -1.17 12.91 1.70
N VAL A 107 -1.85 12.08 2.50
CA VAL A 107 -1.96 10.64 2.22
C VAL A 107 -3.42 10.22 2.26
N ILE A 108 -3.87 9.54 1.21
CA ILE A 108 -5.17 8.88 1.14
C ILE A 108 -4.92 7.38 1.05
N VAL A 109 -5.48 6.62 1.99
CA VAL A 109 -5.37 5.16 2.03
C VAL A 109 -6.71 4.54 1.72
N ILE A 110 -6.76 3.68 0.69
CA ILE A 110 -7.94 2.86 0.36
C ILE A 110 -7.57 1.42 0.70
N ASP A 111 -8.13 0.92 1.82
CA ASP A 111 -7.85 -0.44 2.30
C ASP A 111 -9.13 -1.29 2.35
N PRO A 112 -9.43 -2.04 1.28
CA PRO A 112 -10.63 -2.90 1.24
C PRO A 112 -10.56 -4.10 2.20
N LYS A 113 -9.40 -4.36 2.80
CA LYS A 113 -9.19 -5.47 3.75
C LYS A 113 -9.30 -5.07 5.21
N SER A 114 -9.44 -3.78 5.50
CA SER A 114 -9.51 -3.22 6.86
C SER A 114 -8.35 -3.69 7.75
N SER A 115 -7.12 -3.53 7.28
CA SER A 115 -5.90 -3.96 7.98
C SER A 115 -5.68 -3.16 9.25
N LYS A 116 -5.88 -3.77 10.41
CA LYS A 116 -5.61 -3.15 11.71
C LYS A 116 -4.16 -2.65 11.83
N ARG A 117 -3.21 -3.39 11.26
CA ARG A 117 -1.79 -3.01 11.26
C ARG A 117 -1.55 -1.70 10.50
N LEU A 118 -2.07 -1.59 9.28
CA LEU A 118 -1.94 -0.38 8.47
C LEU A 118 -2.62 0.81 9.14
N ARG A 119 -3.85 0.62 9.61
CA ARG A 119 -4.59 1.64 10.35
C ARG A 119 -3.78 2.17 11.55
N ASN A 120 -3.31 1.28 12.42
CA ASN A 120 -2.53 1.67 13.61
C ASN A 120 -1.24 2.41 13.23
N ALA A 121 -0.58 2.00 12.15
CA ALA A 121 0.62 2.67 11.67
C ALA A 121 0.34 4.09 11.17
N VAL A 122 -0.77 4.30 10.45
CA VAL A 122 -1.22 5.64 10.00
C VAL A 122 -1.51 6.55 11.19
N TRP A 123 -2.26 6.06 12.18
CA TRP A 123 -2.57 6.82 13.40
C TRP A 123 -1.29 7.21 14.15
N LYS A 124 -0.40 6.24 14.36
CA LYS A 124 0.86 6.48 15.08
C LYS A 124 1.79 7.44 14.33
N ALA A 125 1.85 7.33 13.01
CA ALA A 125 2.64 8.25 12.19
C ALA A 125 2.10 9.69 12.25
N ALA A 126 0.78 9.87 12.22
CA ALA A 126 0.14 11.16 12.35
C ALA A 126 0.43 11.79 13.73
N GLU A 127 0.32 10.99 14.80
CA GLU A 127 0.65 11.42 16.17
C GLU A 127 2.11 11.89 16.27
N ILE A 128 3.06 11.08 15.79
CA ILE A 128 4.50 11.42 15.82
C ILE A 128 4.79 12.67 14.98
N ALA A 129 4.11 12.84 13.85
CA ALA A 129 4.26 14.00 12.98
C ALA A 129 3.57 15.27 13.53
N GLY A 130 2.88 15.21 14.69
CA GLY A 130 2.11 16.32 15.24
C GLY A 130 0.93 16.74 14.36
N ARG A 131 0.36 15.81 13.59
CA ARG A 131 -0.74 16.07 12.68
C ARG A 131 -2.10 15.82 13.33
N PRO A 132 -3.19 16.40 12.79
CA PRO A 132 -4.53 16.04 13.20
C PRO A 132 -4.77 14.54 13.06
N ALA A 133 -5.70 14.02 13.87
CA ALA A 133 -6.14 12.62 13.76
C ALA A 133 -6.58 12.29 12.33
N PRO A 134 -6.22 11.12 11.79
CA PRO A 134 -6.65 10.71 10.48
C PRO A 134 -8.18 10.65 10.38
N LEU A 135 -8.72 11.12 9.27
CA LEU A 135 -10.14 10.97 8.97
C LEU A 135 -10.36 9.54 8.46
N GLU A 136 -11.30 8.82 9.07
CA GLU A 136 -11.65 7.47 8.65
C GLU A 136 -13.08 7.44 8.10
N PHE A 137 -13.25 6.78 6.96
CA PHE A 137 -14.56 6.46 6.42
C PHE A 137 -14.71 4.94 6.32
N HIS A 138 -15.72 4.39 6.98
CA HIS A 138 -16.04 2.98 6.92
C HIS A 138 -17.55 2.79 6.80
N PRO A 139 -18.06 2.26 5.67
CA PRO A 139 -19.51 2.20 5.44
C PRO A 139 -20.25 1.30 6.45
N ALA A 140 -19.58 0.28 7.02
CA ALA A 140 -20.20 -0.60 8.01
C ALA A 140 -20.17 -0.04 9.46
N PHE A 141 -19.44 1.04 9.72
CA PHE A 141 -19.32 1.68 11.04
C PHE A 141 -19.48 3.20 10.93
N PRO A 142 -20.67 3.67 10.49
CA PRO A 142 -20.88 5.09 10.22
C PRO A 142 -20.86 5.96 11.47
N GLU A 143 -21.05 5.39 12.66
CA GLU A 143 -21.05 6.07 13.95
C GLU A 143 -19.65 6.47 14.40
N THR A 144 -18.60 5.79 13.94
CA THR A 144 -17.20 6.03 14.34
C THR A 144 -16.40 6.77 13.30
N GLY A 145 -16.94 6.90 12.10
CA GLY A 145 -16.27 7.49 10.96
C GLY A 145 -16.78 8.86 10.57
N VAL A 146 -16.10 9.49 9.62
CA VAL A 146 -16.61 10.70 8.97
C VAL A 146 -17.73 10.36 8.00
N ARG A 147 -18.66 11.29 7.85
CA ARG A 147 -19.68 11.20 6.80
C ARG A 147 -19.16 11.87 5.55
N LEU A 148 -19.23 11.15 4.44
CA LEU A 148 -18.90 11.70 3.13
C LEU A 148 -20.20 12.06 2.41
N ASP A 149 -20.30 13.29 1.94
CA ASP A 149 -21.32 13.69 0.99
C ASP A 149 -20.69 13.70 -0.42
N PRO A 150 -20.89 12.64 -1.20
CA PRO A 150 -20.29 12.54 -2.54
C PRO A 150 -20.90 13.54 -3.52
N LEU A 151 -22.02 14.17 -3.18
CA LEU A 151 -22.73 15.13 -4.03
C LEU A 151 -22.60 16.57 -3.52
N GLY A 152 -22.02 16.79 -2.35
CA GLY A 152 -21.99 18.10 -1.68
C GLY A 152 -21.09 19.15 -2.31
N ALA A 153 -20.01 18.75 -2.95
CA ALA A 153 -19.05 19.68 -3.56
C ALA A 153 -18.92 19.41 -5.06
N TRP A 154 -19.38 20.32 -5.87
CA TRP A 154 -19.30 20.25 -7.32
C TRP A 154 -19.27 21.67 -7.93
N THR A 155 -18.73 21.79 -9.14
CA THR A 155 -18.65 23.04 -9.88
C THR A 155 -19.52 23.04 -11.13
N ARG A 156 -19.79 21.85 -11.68
CA ARG A 156 -20.60 21.68 -12.89
C ARG A 156 -21.68 20.62 -12.68
N PRO A 157 -22.88 20.79 -13.21
CA PRO A 157 -23.97 19.81 -13.15
C PRO A 157 -23.54 18.41 -13.65
N THR A 158 -22.71 18.36 -14.70
CA THR A 158 -22.19 17.11 -15.26
C THR A 158 -21.33 16.29 -14.28
N GLU A 159 -20.70 16.94 -13.29
CA GLU A 159 -19.95 16.22 -12.25
C GLU A 159 -20.90 15.41 -11.36
N LEU A 160 -22.05 15.96 -11.01
CA LEU A 160 -23.09 15.24 -10.25
C LEU A 160 -23.64 14.05 -11.05
N ALA A 161 -23.96 14.28 -12.32
CA ALA A 161 -24.45 13.22 -13.21
C ALA A 161 -23.42 12.07 -13.31
N THR A 162 -22.13 12.39 -13.45
CA THR A 162 -21.04 11.42 -13.52
C THR A 162 -20.87 10.65 -12.19
N ARG A 163 -20.97 11.33 -11.04
CA ARG A 163 -20.89 10.68 -9.72
C ARG A 163 -22.07 9.74 -9.46
N ILE A 164 -23.28 10.13 -9.85
CA ILE A 164 -24.46 9.27 -9.75
C ILE A 164 -24.30 8.06 -10.68
N ALA A 165 -23.88 8.29 -11.92
CA ALA A 165 -23.68 7.23 -12.89
C ALA A 165 -22.60 6.21 -12.45
N ALA A 166 -21.57 6.63 -11.71
CA ALA A 166 -20.49 5.77 -11.22
C ALA A 166 -20.97 4.67 -10.24
N VAL A 167 -22.11 4.87 -9.57
CA VAL A 167 -22.71 3.88 -8.66
C VAL A 167 -23.82 3.07 -9.30
N MET A 168 -24.19 3.38 -10.54
CA MET A 168 -25.15 2.57 -11.29
C MET A 168 -24.51 1.25 -11.72
N PRO A 169 -25.30 0.17 -11.82
CA PRO A 169 -24.79 -1.08 -12.35
C PRO A 169 -24.12 -0.85 -13.72
N PRO A 170 -22.95 -1.46 -13.97
CA PRO A 170 -22.34 -1.36 -15.28
C PRO A 170 -23.19 -2.09 -16.29
N ASP A 171 -24.14 -1.38 -16.85
CA ASP A 171 -24.96 -1.91 -17.93
C ASP A 171 -24.28 -1.62 -19.25
N SER A 172 -24.11 -2.66 -19.99
CA SER A 172 -23.47 -2.62 -21.30
C SER A 172 -24.49 -2.23 -22.35
N GLY A 173 -24.26 -1.13 -23.02
CA GLY A 173 -24.96 -0.79 -24.24
C GLY A 173 -25.87 0.44 -24.16
N ALA A 174 -26.90 0.46 -25.02
CA ALA A 174 -27.76 1.62 -25.23
C ALA A 174 -28.50 2.07 -23.97
N PHE A 175 -28.84 1.13 -23.08
CA PHE A 175 -29.56 1.42 -21.86
C PHE A 175 -28.71 2.19 -20.83
N GLY A 176 -27.42 1.85 -20.69
CA GLY A 176 -26.50 2.58 -19.83
C GLY A 176 -26.29 4.03 -20.30
N ASN A 177 -26.16 4.22 -21.60
CA ASN A 177 -26.07 5.57 -22.19
C ASN A 177 -27.35 6.38 -21.97
N PHE A 178 -28.51 5.74 -22.13
CA PHE A 178 -29.79 6.38 -21.87
C PHE A 178 -29.93 6.78 -20.40
N ALA A 179 -29.59 5.89 -19.47
CA ALA A 179 -29.63 6.16 -18.05
C ALA A 179 -28.73 7.34 -17.65
N TRP A 180 -27.51 7.39 -18.21
CA TRP A 180 -26.63 8.54 -18.00
C TRP A 180 -27.21 9.84 -18.55
N MET A 181 -27.78 9.82 -19.76
CA MET A 181 -28.44 10.98 -20.35
C MET A 181 -29.60 11.45 -19.50
N ALA A 182 -30.45 10.53 -19.04
CA ALA A 182 -31.61 10.85 -18.18
C ALA A 182 -31.17 11.51 -16.87
N VAL A 183 -30.10 10.98 -16.21
CA VAL A 183 -29.53 11.59 -15.00
C VAL A 183 -28.96 12.98 -15.30
N ASN A 184 -28.26 13.14 -16.41
CA ASN A 184 -27.69 14.44 -16.78
C ASN A 184 -28.77 15.50 -17.01
N VAL A 185 -29.82 15.15 -17.76
CA VAL A 185 -30.95 16.06 -18.00
C VAL A 185 -31.68 16.40 -16.69
N ALA A 186 -31.89 15.42 -15.81
CA ALA A 186 -32.51 15.65 -14.51
C ALA A 186 -31.68 16.59 -13.63
N VAL A 187 -30.38 16.40 -13.59
CA VAL A 187 -29.44 17.25 -12.83
C VAL A 187 -29.41 18.67 -13.39
N GLU A 188 -29.31 18.81 -14.71
CA GLU A 188 -29.38 20.14 -15.38
C GLU A 188 -30.69 20.86 -15.13
N GLY A 189 -31.83 20.12 -15.24
CA GLY A 189 -33.16 20.66 -14.96
C GLY A 189 -33.29 21.11 -13.51
N LEU A 190 -32.79 20.29 -12.53
CA LEU A 190 -32.81 20.66 -11.12
C LEU A 190 -31.97 21.91 -10.86
N PHE A 191 -30.79 21.99 -11.50
CA PHE A 191 -29.91 23.15 -11.41
C PHE A 191 -30.59 24.42 -11.91
N TYR A 192 -31.23 24.34 -13.09
CA TYR A 192 -31.96 25.44 -13.68
C TYR A 192 -33.11 25.94 -12.78
N VAL A 193 -33.88 25.02 -12.18
CA VAL A 193 -35.01 25.37 -11.32
C VAL A 193 -34.59 25.94 -9.96
N THR A 194 -33.46 25.48 -9.43
CA THR A 194 -33.02 25.91 -8.10
C THR A 194 -32.09 27.10 -8.12
N GLU A 195 -31.72 27.62 -9.30
CA GLU A 195 -30.78 28.76 -9.48
C GLU A 195 -29.50 28.60 -8.64
N ARG A 196 -29.05 27.38 -8.44
CA ARG A 196 -27.84 27.13 -7.70
C ARG A 196 -26.63 27.42 -8.58
N PRO A 197 -25.69 28.26 -8.07
CA PRO A 197 -24.46 28.60 -8.78
C PRO A 197 -23.55 27.39 -8.88
#